data_67f62d3b26e0cf758ea9df482a53a689
#
_entry.id   67f62d3b26e0cf758ea9df482a53a689
#
_cell.length_a   1.000
_cell.length_b   1.000
_cell.length_c   1.000
_cell.angle_alpha   90.00
_cell.angle_beta   90.00
_cell.angle_gamma   90.00
#
_symmetry.space_group_name_H-M   'P 1'
#
loop_
_entity.id
_entity.type
_entity.pdbx_description
1 polymer ?
#
loop_
_entity_poly.entity_id
_entity_poly.type
_entity_poly.pdbx_seq_one_letter_code
_entity_poly.pdbx_strand_id
1 'polypeptide(L)'
;GADHEVTGSCHYLQVADKNILIDCGMEQGNDVYENQELPIPACDVDYVLLTHAHIDHSGLIPLLYVNGFRGKIYCTEATVQLCDIMLRDSAHIQMFEAEWRNRKAKRSNGTLKEFIPLYDAKAVYEVMKQFVGLEYEKIVKIDDNVSIRLRDVGHLLGSASIEVWASEDTPEGRVERKLVFSGDIGNVHKPITKDPETVA
;
A
#
# COMPACT_ATOMS: atom_id res chain seq x y z
N GLY A 1 -5.03 1.73 10.24
CA GLY A 1 -5.96 1.98 9.15
C GLY A 1 -6.70 3.29 9.32
N ALA A 2 -7.36 3.74 8.29
CA ALA A 2 -8.06 5.02 8.22
C ALA A 2 -9.44 5.01 8.93
N ASP A 3 -9.53 4.43 10.11
CA ASP A 3 -10.77 4.44 10.91
C ASP A 3 -10.98 5.83 11.52
N HIS A 4 -12.02 6.53 11.05
CA HIS A 4 -12.33 7.93 11.38
C HIS A 4 -11.28 8.96 10.89
N GLU A 5 -10.31 8.56 10.08
CA GLU A 5 -9.29 9.41 9.50
C GLU A 5 -9.16 9.15 7.98
N VAL A 6 -8.56 10.08 7.26
CA VAL A 6 -8.42 10.01 5.78
C VAL A 6 -6.97 9.70 5.38
N THR A 7 -6.21 9.01 6.23
CA THR A 7 -4.77 8.81 6.00
C THR A 7 -4.27 7.50 6.63
N GLY A 8 -3.20 6.94 6.09
CA GLY A 8 -2.53 5.76 6.66
C GLY A 8 -3.30 4.44 6.46
N SER A 9 -3.96 4.24 5.31
CA SER A 9 -4.70 3.00 5.03
C SER A 9 -3.80 1.78 5.07
N CYS A 10 -4.15 0.83 5.94
CA CYS A 10 -3.46 -0.46 6.04
C CYS A 10 -4.38 -1.48 6.73
N HIS A 11 -4.74 -2.55 6.02
CA HIS A 11 -5.53 -3.64 6.58
C HIS A 11 -4.68 -4.92 6.61
N TYR A 12 -4.80 -5.69 7.66
CA TYR A 12 -4.16 -6.99 7.80
C TYR A 12 -5.18 -8.10 7.64
N LEU A 13 -4.86 -9.06 6.76
CA LEU A 13 -5.65 -10.26 6.51
C LEU A 13 -4.76 -11.48 6.62
N GLN A 14 -5.16 -12.44 7.44
CA GLN A 14 -4.53 -13.75 7.51
C GLN A 14 -5.43 -14.77 6.84
N VAL A 15 -4.87 -15.56 5.90
CA VAL A 15 -5.56 -16.65 5.21
C VAL A 15 -4.67 -17.87 5.28
N ALA A 16 -5.13 -18.92 5.98
CA ALA A 16 -4.33 -20.09 6.29
C ALA A 16 -2.97 -19.68 6.92
N ASP A 17 -1.87 -19.99 6.25
CA ASP A 17 -0.51 -19.65 6.68
C ASP A 17 0.02 -18.34 6.06
N LYS A 18 -0.79 -17.59 5.30
CA LYS A 18 -0.37 -16.39 4.60
C LYS A 18 -0.79 -15.10 5.30
N ASN A 19 0.14 -14.18 5.39
CA ASN A 19 -0.03 -12.85 5.94
C ASN A 19 -0.09 -11.82 4.79
N ILE A 20 -1.21 -11.14 4.65
CA ILE A 20 -1.49 -10.25 3.54
C ILE A 20 -1.78 -8.86 4.09
N LEU A 21 -1.13 -7.84 3.55
CA LEU A 21 -1.53 -6.44 3.75
C LEU A 21 -2.35 -5.95 2.57
N ILE A 22 -3.42 -5.24 2.85
CA ILE A 22 -4.16 -4.47 1.85
C ILE A 22 -3.86 -3.01 2.11
N ASP A 23 -3.16 -2.38 1.17
CA ASP A 23 -2.52 -1.10 1.30
C ASP A 23 -1.42 -1.08 2.39
N CYS A 24 -0.55 -0.09 2.33
CA CYS A 24 0.46 0.22 3.33
C CYS A 24 0.77 1.71 3.25
N GLY A 25 -0.16 2.50 3.75
CA GLY A 25 -0.20 3.94 3.60
C GLY A 25 0.63 4.67 4.64
N MET A 26 1.13 5.83 4.24
CA MET A 26 1.81 6.79 5.12
C MET A 26 0.78 7.78 5.68
N GLU A 27 0.84 8.04 6.97
CA GLU A 27 0.07 9.11 7.56
C GLU A 27 0.57 10.48 7.05
N GLN A 28 -0.37 11.35 6.73
CA GLN A 28 -0.11 12.70 6.22
C GLN A 28 -0.91 13.72 7.02
N GLY A 29 -0.33 14.89 7.29
CA GLY A 29 -1.02 15.98 7.98
C GLY A 29 -0.07 16.86 8.77
N ASN A 30 -0.62 17.97 9.28
CA ASN A 30 0.11 18.90 10.15
C ASN A 30 0.07 18.51 11.64
N ASP A 31 -0.82 17.60 11.99
CA ASP A 31 -0.91 17.08 13.35
C ASP A 31 0.10 15.94 13.51
N VAL A 32 0.59 15.78 14.73
CA VAL A 32 1.69 14.87 15.08
C VAL A 32 1.17 13.43 15.08
N TYR A 33 0.70 12.93 13.93
CA TYR A 33 0.47 11.52 13.74
C TYR A 33 1.82 10.87 13.41
N GLU A 34 2.31 10.07 14.34
CA GLU A 34 3.41 9.17 14.04
C GLU A 34 2.83 7.97 13.29
N ASN A 35 3.46 7.58 12.17
CA ASN A 35 3.06 6.36 11.48
C ASN A 35 2.98 5.20 12.48
N GLN A 36 1.83 4.55 12.56
CA GLN A 36 1.62 3.44 13.47
C GLN A 36 2.49 2.25 13.08
N GLU A 37 2.88 1.47 14.07
CA GLU A 37 3.59 0.21 13.80
C GLU A 37 2.69 -0.75 13.02
N LEU A 38 3.31 -1.52 12.14
CA LEU A 38 2.62 -2.57 11.39
C LEU A 38 2.06 -3.62 12.35
N PRO A 39 0.93 -4.25 12.01
CA PRO A 39 0.31 -5.28 12.86
C PRO A 39 1.19 -6.53 13.03
N ILE A 40 2.13 -6.75 12.12
CA ILE A 40 3.10 -7.84 12.13
C ILE A 40 4.46 -7.36 11.63
N PRO A 41 5.57 -8.07 11.93
CA PRO A 41 6.87 -7.75 11.36
C PRO A 41 6.84 -7.79 9.82
N ALA A 42 7.48 -6.84 9.18
CA ALA A 42 7.50 -6.73 7.73
C ALA A 42 8.07 -7.98 7.01
N CYS A 43 9.00 -8.68 7.64
CA CYS A 43 9.57 -9.93 7.12
C CYS A 43 8.58 -11.10 7.11
N ASP A 44 7.49 -11.00 7.87
CA ASP A 44 6.45 -12.04 7.95
C ASP A 44 5.28 -11.78 7.00
N VAL A 45 5.30 -10.65 6.27
CA VAL A 45 4.31 -10.34 5.23
C VAL A 45 4.63 -11.12 3.96
N ASP A 46 3.67 -11.93 3.49
CA ASP A 46 3.81 -12.71 2.25
C ASP A 46 3.44 -11.88 1.01
N TYR A 47 2.35 -11.13 1.07
CA TYR A 47 1.82 -10.35 -0.05
C TYR A 47 1.31 -8.99 0.40
N VAL A 48 1.41 -8.02 -0.53
CA VAL A 48 0.70 -6.75 -0.44
C VAL A 48 -0.27 -6.66 -1.62
N LEU A 49 -1.51 -6.31 -1.34
CA LEU A 49 -2.53 -5.99 -2.34
C LEU A 49 -2.75 -4.48 -2.28
N LEU A 50 -2.42 -3.77 -3.35
CA LEU A 50 -2.47 -2.31 -3.36
C LEU A 50 -3.65 -1.81 -4.20
N THR A 51 -4.53 -1.03 -3.58
CA THR A 51 -5.73 -0.49 -4.22
C THR A 51 -5.38 0.60 -5.23
N HIS A 52 -4.49 1.53 -4.88
CA HIS A 52 -4.07 2.61 -5.76
C HIS A 52 -2.79 3.31 -5.26
N ALA A 53 -2.28 4.28 -6.02
CA ALA A 53 -0.94 4.81 -5.83
C ALA A 53 -0.82 5.99 -4.85
N HIS A 54 -1.91 6.52 -4.27
CA HIS A 54 -1.80 7.62 -3.32
C HIS A 54 -0.90 7.25 -2.12
N ILE A 55 -0.20 8.24 -1.59
CA ILE A 55 0.81 8.03 -0.54
C ILE A 55 0.18 7.55 0.78
N ASP A 56 -1.03 7.93 1.09
CA ASP A 56 -1.80 7.41 2.22
C ASP A 56 -2.28 5.95 2.05
N HIS A 57 -2.03 5.33 0.88
CA HIS A 57 -2.24 3.91 0.60
C HIS A 57 -0.96 3.14 0.25
N SER A 58 0.06 3.82 -0.31
CA SER A 58 1.28 3.16 -0.80
C SER A 58 2.57 3.62 -0.10
N GLY A 59 2.53 4.73 0.64
CA GLY A 59 3.72 5.48 1.05
C GLY A 59 4.68 4.75 1.99
N LEU A 60 4.25 3.73 2.72
CA LEU A 60 5.12 2.91 3.58
C LEU A 60 5.63 1.62 2.91
N ILE A 61 5.26 1.34 1.66
CA ILE A 61 5.74 0.15 0.93
C ILE A 61 7.27 0.10 0.85
N PRO A 62 8.02 1.20 0.57
CA PRO A 62 9.47 1.14 0.59
C PRO A 62 10.04 0.86 2.00
N LEU A 63 9.37 1.32 3.06
CA LEU A 63 9.76 1.01 4.42
C LEU A 63 9.55 -0.46 4.76
N LEU A 64 8.48 -1.10 4.24
CA LEU A 64 8.31 -2.57 4.35
C LEU A 64 9.55 -3.29 3.80
N TYR A 65 10.02 -2.88 2.62
CA TYR A 65 11.22 -3.47 2.01
C TYR A 65 12.46 -3.28 2.90
N VAL A 66 12.67 -2.08 3.44
CA VAL A 66 13.78 -1.78 4.36
C VAL A 66 13.72 -2.70 5.59
N ASN A 67 12.52 -2.95 6.11
CA ASN A 67 12.26 -3.78 7.28
C ASN A 67 12.17 -5.28 6.98
N GLY A 68 12.53 -5.73 5.78
CA GLY A 68 12.71 -7.15 5.47
C GLY A 68 11.63 -7.79 4.60
N PHE A 69 10.59 -7.07 4.17
CA PHE A 69 9.61 -7.59 3.22
C PHE A 69 10.26 -8.02 1.91
N ARG A 70 9.90 -9.22 1.42
CA ARG A 70 10.43 -9.78 0.15
C ARG A 70 9.35 -10.42 -0.71
N GLY A 71 8.08 -10.28 -0.32
CA GLY A 71 6.92 -10.81 -1.02
C GLY A 71 6.59 -10.06 -2.32
N LYS A 72 5.44 -10.35 -2.90
CA LYS A 72 4.92 -9.67 -4.10
C LYS A 72 3.91 -8.61 -3.73
N ILE A 73 3.86 -7.56 -4.56
CA ILE A 73 2.90 -6.45 -4.43
C ILE A 73 2.02 -6.48 -5.68
N TYR A 74 0.75 -6.83 -5.51
CA TYR A 74 -0.21 -6.96 -6.60
C TYR A 74 -1.07 -5.71 -6.69
N CYS A 75 -1.13 -5.12 -7.86
CA CYS A 75 -1.98 -3.96 -8.18
C CYS A 75 -2.24 -3.90 -9.69
N THR A 76 -2.94 -2.89 -10.17
CA THR A 76 -3.08 -2.69 -11.61
C THR A 76 -1.77 -2.22 -12.26
N GLU A 77 -1.60 -2.47 -13.55
CA GLU A 77 -0.44 -2.03 -14.32
C GLU A 77 -0.24 -0.49 -14.23
N ALA A 78 -1.32 0.27 -14.30
CA ALA A 78 -1.25 1.73 -14.16
C ALA A 78 -0.83 2.17 -12.76
N THR A 79 -1.27 1.46 -11.72
CA THR A 79 -0.83 1.71 -10.34
C THR A 79 0.67 1.43 -10.17
N VAL A 80 1.24 0.39 -10.82
CA VAL A 80 2.69 0.16 -10.83
C VAL A 80 3.44 1.38 -11.35
N GLN A 81 3.02 1.90 -12.50
CA GLN A 81 3.67 3.05 -13.14
C GLN A 81 3.57 4.33 -12.28
N LEU A 82 2.40 4.58 -11.69
CA LEU A 82 2.22 5.73 -10.81
C LEU A 82 3.02 5.60 -9.51
N CYS A 83 3.09 4.42 -8.92
CA CYS A 83 3.89 4.17 -7.72
C CYS A 83 5.39 4.43 -7.96
N ASP A 84 5.93 4.06 -9.13
CA ASP A 84 7.33 4.36 -9.44
C ASP A 84 7.61 5.87 -9.40
N ILE A 85 6.69 6.69 -9.88
CA ILE A 85 6.82 8.15 -9.86
C ILE A 85 6.62 8.68 -8.44
N MET A 86 5.51 8.33 -7.79
CA MET A 86 5.10 8.91 -6.51
C MET A 86 6.01 8.52 -5.35
N LEU A 87 6.46 7.26 -5.30
CA LEU A 87 7.35 6.80 -4.23
C LEU A 87 8.76 7.38 -4.37
N ARG A 88 9.25 7.61 -5.61
CA ARG A 88 10.51 8.33 -5.83
C ARG A 88 10.41 9.79 -5.39
N ASP A 89 9.32 10.46 -5.72
CA ASP A 89 9.07 11.83 -5.29
C ASP A 89 8.99 11.93 -3.76
N SER A 90 8.24 11.01 -3.13
CA SER A 90 8.16 10.92 -1.67
C SER A 90 9.54 10.72 -1.02
N ALA A 91 10.38 9.83 -1.54
CA ALA A 91 11.74 9.64 -1.05
C ALA A 91 12.56 10.92 -1.18
N HIS A 92 12.46 11.62 -2.32
CA HIS A 92 13.16 12.88 -2.56
C HIS A 92 12.74 13.97 -1.57
N ILE A 93 11.43 14.13 -1.36
CA ILE A 93 10.88 15.09 -0.39
C ILE A 93 11.39 14.79 1.02
N GLN A 94 11.35 13.55 1.48
CA GLN A 94 11.83 13.15 2.80
C GLN A 94 13.34 13.43 2.97
N MET A 95 14.16 13.16 1.94
CA MET A 95 15.59 13.46 1.97
C MET A 95 15.85 14.97 2.05
N PHE A 96 15.13 15.76 1.25
CA PHE A 96 15.25 17.22 1.28
C PHE A 96 14.83 17.81 2.63
N GLU A 97 13.74 17.34 3.21
CA GLU A 97 13.29 17.73 4.55
C GLU A 97 14.32 17.34 5.63
N ALA A 98 14.89 16.14 5.54
CA ALA A 98 15.93 15.68 6.45
C ALA A 98 17.14 16.60 6.42
N GLU A 99 17.63 16.94 5.24
CA GLU A 99 18.75 17.87 5.08
C GLU A 99 18.44 19.27 5.65
N TRP A 100 17.23 19.77 5.39
CA TRP A 100 16.84 21.09 5.89
C TRP A 100 16.71 21.10 7.40
N ARG A 101 16.05 20.13 8.01
CA ARG A 101 15.88 19.98 9.46
C ARG A 101 17.23 19.80 10.14
N ASN A 102 18.11 18.97 9.60
CA ASN A 102 19.45 18.69 10.15
C ASN A 102 20.37 19.92 10.06
N ARG A 103 20.29 20.71 8.98
CA ARG A 103 20.99 22.00 8.90
C ARG A 103 20.51 22.99 9.97
N LYS A 104 19.19 23.04 10.22
CA LYS A 104 18.60 23.88 11.27
C LYS A 104 19.03 23.39 12.67
N ALA A 105 19.04 22.09 12.91
CA ALA A 105 19.48 21.48 14.17
C ALA A 105 20.95 21.82 14.49
N LYS A 106 21.85 21.72 13.52
CA LYS A 106 23.26 22.11 13.68
C LYS A 106 23.46 23.58 14.07
N ARG A 107 22.59 24.48 13.59
CA ARG A 107 22.64 25.91 13.93
C ARG A 107 22.08 26.23 15.32
N SER A 108 21.30 25.34 15.91
CA SER A 108 20.68 25.50 17.25
C SER A 108 21.49 24.84 18.38
N ASN A 109 22.81 24.72 18.24
CA ASN A 109 23.74 24.12 19.23
C ASN A 109 23.40 22.66 19.61
N GLY A 110 22.88 21.88 18.69
CA GLY A 110 22.78 20.42 18.84
C GLY A 110 21.68 19.91 19.78
N THR A 111 20.72 20.75 20.17
CA THR A 111 19.59 20.36 21.06
C THR A 111 18.49 19.58 20.34
N LEU A 112 18.48 19.54 19.00
CA LEU A 112 17.47 18.81 18.21
C LEU A 112 18.04 17.48 17.73
N LYS A 113 17.21 16.42 17.83
CA LYS A 113 17.55 15.09 17.27
C LYS A 113 17.73 15.19 15.75
N GLU A 114 18.66 14.38 15.22
CA GLU A 114 18.82 14.23 13.78
C GLU A 114 17.56 13.59 13.18
N PHE A 115 17.07 14.18 12.11
CA PHE A 115 15.94 13.64 11.35
C PHE A 115 16.48 12.67 10.28
N ILE A 116 15.97 11.45 10.28
CA ILE A 116 16.34 10.39 9.34
C ILE A 116 15.12 10.11 8.46
N PRO A 117 15.24 10.12 7.12
CA PRO A 117 14.17 9.70 6.23
C PRO A 117 13.73 8.26 6.51
N LEU A 118 12.45 7.94 6.32
CA LEU A 118 11.94 6.59 6.49
C LEU A 118 12.57 5.61 5.49
N TYR A 119 12.85 6.09 4.27
CA TYR A 119 13.49 5.35 3.20
C TYR A 119 14.14 6.30 2.19
N ASP A 120 15.01 5.76 1.37
CA ASP A 120 15.73 6.45 0.31
C ASP A 120 15.30 5.98 -1.10
N ALA A 121 15.84 6.62 -2.14
CA ALA A 121 15.58 6.27 -3.53
C ALA A 121 16.02 4.83 -3.88
N LYS A 122 17.01 4.27 -3.19
CA LYS A 122 17.48 2.89 -3.39
C LYS A 122 16.45 1.90 -2.90
N ALA A 123 15.84 2.14 -1.74
CA ALA A 123 14.76 1.31 -1.22
C ALA A 123 13.56 1.29 -2.19
N VAL A 124 13.20 2.45 -2.77
CA VAL A 124 12.15 2.53 -3.80
C VAL A 124 12.54 1.71 -5.02
N TYR A 125 13.73 1.88 -5.57
CA TYR A 125 14.19 1.12 -6.73
C TYR A 125 14.14 -0.39 -6.52
N GLU A 126 14.51 -0.86 -5.34
CA GLU A 126 14.51 -2.29 -5.02
C GLU A 126 13.09 -2.83 -4.83
N VAL A 127 12.21 -2.12 -4.10
CA VAL A 127 10.84 -2.59 -3.87
C VAL A 127 10.00 -2.59 -5.14
N MET A 128 10.25 -1.68 -6.08
CA MET A 128 9.56 -1.69 -7.38
C MET A 128 9.74 -2.99 -8.16
N LYS A 129 10.81 -3.75 -7.94
CA LYS A 129 11.01 -5.08 -8.55
C LYS A 129 10.05 -6.15 -8.01
N GLN A 130 9.38 -5.90 -6.90
CA GLN A 130 8.41 -6.80 -6.28
C GLN A 130 6.98 -6.56 -6.79
N PHE A 131 6.73 -5.45 -7.49
CA PHE A 131 5.43 -5.12 -8.03
C PHE A 131 5.06 -6.06 -9.19
N VAL A 132 3.80 -6.47 -9.20
CA VAL A 132 3.18 -7.30 -10.23
C VAL A 132 1.92 -6.61 -10.72
N GLY A 133 1.96 -6.11 -11.96
CA GLY A 133 0.82 -5.47 -12.61
C GLY A 133 -0.20 -6.50 -13.09
N LEU A 134 -1.45 -6.27 -12.76
CA LEU A 134 -2.58 -7.12 -13.16
C LEU A 134 -3.58 -6.31 -13.98
N GLU A 135 -4.32 -7.01 -14.84
CA GLU A 135 -5.43 -6.44 -15.58
C GLU A 135 -6.70 -6.43 -14.72
N TYR A 136 -7.57 -5.43 -14.93
CA TYR A 136 -8.90 -5.43 -14.34
C TYR A 136 -9.73 -6.66 -14.76
N GLU A 137 -10.70 -7.00 -13.94
CA GLU A 137 -11.74 -8.04 -14.15
C GLU A 137 -11.20 -9.48 -14.26
N LYS A 138 -9.90 -9.70 -14.26
CA LYS A 138 -9.33 -11.04 -14.28
C LYS A 138 -9.16 -11.59 -12.87
N ILE A 139 -9.68 -12.79 -12.64
CA ILE A 139 -9.41 -13.55 -11.41
C ILE A 139 -8.01 -14.15 -11.54
N VAL A 140 -7.13 -13.81 -10.62
CA VAL A 140 -5.76 -14.28 -10.56
C VAL A 140 -5.54 -15.05 -9.27
N LYS A 141 -5.15 -16.29 -9.38
CA LYS A 141 -4.72 -17.11 -8.24
C LYS A 141 -3.29 -16.68 -7.86
N ILE A 142 -3.13 -16.11 -6.68
CA ILE A 142 -1.82 -15.66 -6.16
C ILE A 142 -1.20 -16.68 -5.22
N ASP A 143 -2.01 -17.54 -4.62
CA ASP A 143 -1.64 -18.64 -3.73
C ASP A 143 -2.66 -19.77 -3.80
N ASP A 144 -2.38 -20.93 -3.21
CA ASP A 144 -3.33 -22.06 -3.22
C ASP A 144 -4.65 -21.76 -2.50
N ASN A 145 -4.60 -20.85 -1.57
CA ASN A 145 -5.75 -20.44 -0.75
C ASN A 145 -6.26 -19.04 -1.07
N VAL A 146 -5.61 -18.30 -2.01
CA VAL A 146 -5.95 -16.91 -2.28
C VAL A 146 -6.05 -16.64 -3.77
N SER A 147 -7.20 -16.17 -4.20
CA SER A 147 -7.40 -15.59 -5.53
C SER A 147 -7.89 -14.14 -5.40
N ILE A 148 -7.54 -13.29 -6.33
CA ILE A 148 -7.91 -11.88 -6.32
C ILE A 148 -8.47 -11.43 -7.66
N ARG A 149 -9.28 -10.37 -7.63
CA ARG A 149 -9.71 -9.62 -8.80
C ARG A 149 -9.71 -8.14 -8.49
N LEU A 150 -9.24 -7.33 -9.44
CA LEU A 150 -9.21 -5.88 -9.35
C LEU A 150 -10.36 -5.30 -10.17
N ARG A 151 -11.16 -4.41 -9.57
CA ARG A 151 -12.29 -3.74 -10.23
C ARG A 151 -12.08 -2.23 -10.22
N ASP A 152 -12.32 -1.60 -11.37
CA ASP A 152 -12.14 -0.16 -11.52
C ASP A 152 -13.13 0.61 -10.63
N VAL A 153 -12.62 1.50 -9.81
CA VAL A 153 -13.43 2.34 -8.91
C VAL A 153 -13.42 3.82 -9.31
N GLY A 154 -12.81 4.17 -10.44
CA GLY A 154 -12.88 5.51 -11.01
C GLY A 154 -12.28 6.64 -10.18
N HIS A 155 -11.48 6.34 -9.16
CA HIS A 155 -10.88 7.33 -8.27
C HIS A 155 -9.72 8.07 -8.97
N LEU A 156 -8.73 7.32 -9.42
CA LEU A 156 -7.63 7.77 -10.29
C LEU A 156 -7.25 6.67 -11.29
N LEU A 157 -6.31 6.95 -12.18
CA LEU A 157 -5.82 5.93 -13.12
C LEU A 157 -5.22 4.75 -12.36
N GLY A 158 -5.73 3.55 -12.65
CA GLY A 158 -5.27 2.33 -12.02
C GLY A 158 -5.93 2.00 -10.68
N SER A 159 -6.74 2.89 -10.12
CA SER A 159 -7.42 2.61 -8.84
C SER A 159 -8.37 1.43 -8.92
N ALA A 160 -8.35 0.59 -7.90
CA ALA A 160 -9.18 -0.61 -7.86
C ALA A 160 -9.76 -0.89 -6.47
N SER A 161 -10.97 -1.41 -6.44
CA SER A 161 -11.39 -2.27 -5.33
C SER A 161 -10.83 -3.67 -5.54
N ILE A 162 -10.50 -4.33 -4.44
CA ILE A 162 -9.89 -5.66 -4.46
C ILE A 162 -10.86 -6.68 -3.89
N GLU A 163 -11.30 -7.60 -4.72
CA GLU A 163 -12.02 -8.78 -4.29
C GLU A 163 -11.01 -9.89 -3.98
N VAL A 164 -11.14 -10.49 -2.80
CA VAL A 164 -10.26 -11.56 -2.32
C VAL A 164 -11.13 -12.79 -2.04
N TRP A 165 -10.86 -13.88 -2.72
CA TRP A 165 -11.40 -15.21 -2.37
C TRP A 165 -10.36 -15.91 -1.50
N ALA A 166 -10.71 -16.09 -0.23
CA ALA A 166 -9.90 -16.74 0.78
C ALA A 166 -10.48 -18.12 1.08
N SER A 167 -9.66 -19.15 0.95
CA SER A 167 -10.06 -20.53 1.23
C SER A 167 -9.26 -21.09 2.40
N GLU A 168 -9.92 -21.82 3.28
CA GLU A 168 -9.28 -22.49 4.41
C GLU A 168 -9.84 -23.92 4.56
N ASP A 169 -8.98 -24.85 4.92
CA ASP A 169 -9.38 -26.20 5.29
C ASP A 169 -9.78 -26.21 6.75
N THR A 170 -11.03 -26.57 7.04
CA THR A 170 -11.56 -26.72 8.39
C THR A 170 -11.88 -28.20 8.66
N PRO A 171 -12.09 -28.61 9.93
CA PRO A 171 -12.52 -29.98 10.24
C PRO A 171 -13.84 -30.39 9.56
N GLU A 172 -14.64 -29.39 9.15
CA GLU A 172 -15.95 -29.57 8.52
C GLU A 172 -15.85 -29.54 6.98
N GLY A 173 -14.65 -29.31 6.42
CA GLY A 173 -14.37 -29.22 4.99
C GLY A 173 -13.74 -27.88 4.59
N ARG A 174 -13.48 -27.75 3.29
CA ARG A 174 -12.92 -26.50 2.73
C ARG A 174 -13.99 -25.40 2.70
N VAL A 175 -13.68 -24.27 3.31
CA VAL A 175 -14.54 -23.08 3.34
C VAL A 175 -13.89 -21.99 2.50
N GLU A 176 -14.67 -21.38 1.59
CA GLU A 176 -14.27 -20.20 0.84
C GLU A 176 -15.09 -18.99 1.28
N ARG A 177 -14.43 -17.86 1.44
CA ARG A 177 -15.06 -16.57 1.75
C ARG A 177 -14.58 -15.50 0.77
N LYS A 178 -15.53 -14.67 0.31
CA LYS A 178 -15.23 -13.49 -0.48
C LYS A 178 -15.18 -12.27 0.42
N LEU A 179 -14.07 -11.54 0.36
CA LEU A 179 -13.84 -10.26 1.03
C LEU A 179 -13.68 -9.18 -0.04
N VAL A 180 -14.07 -7.95 0.28
CA VAL A 180 -13.92 -6.82 -0.62
C VAL A 180 -13.30 -5.65 0.12
N PHE A 181 -12.24 -5.11 -0.43
CA PHE A 181 -11.57 -3.90 0.04
C PHE A 181 -11.82 -2.81 -1.00
N SER A 182 -12.56 -1.79 -0.64
CA SER A 182 -13.00 -0.76 -1.59
C SER A 182 -11.87 0.11 -2.12
N GLY A 183 -10.83 0.33 -1.31
CA GLY A 183 -9.95 1.49 -1.51
C GLY A 183 -10.77 2.77 -1.53
N ASP A 184 -10.25 3.79 -2.17
CA ASP A 184 -10.95 5.04 -2.41
C ASP A 184 -11.84 4.93 -3.65
N ILE A 185 -13.12 5.25 -3.49
CA ILE A 185 -14.10 5.20 -4.57
C ILE A 185 -14.20 6.58 -5.23
N GLY A 186 -14.13 6.61 -6.54
CA GLY A 186 -14.28 7.83 -7.33
C GLY A 186 -15.73 8.30 -7.43
N ASN A 187 -15.89 9.52 -7.92
CA ASN A 187 -17.20 10.07 -8.26
C ASN A 187 -17.61 9.65 -9.69
N VAL A 188 -18.89 9.54 -9.94
CA VAL A 188 -19.48 9.30 -11.27
C VAL A 188 -19.27 10.50 -12.20
N HIS A 189 -19.33 10.25 -13.49
CA HIS A 189 -19.26 11.26 -14.56
C HIS A 189 -17.98 12.11 -14.60
N LYS A 190 -16.84 11.57 -14.17
CA LYS A 190 -15.55 12.21 -14.37
C LYS A 190 -15.09 12.08 -15.82
N PRO A 191 -14.44 13.11 -16.40
CA PRO A 191 -14.09 13.11 -17.85
C PRO A 191 -12.97 12.12 -18.22
N ILE A 192 -12.15 11.67 -17.27
CA ILE A 192 -10.92 10.88 -17.55
C ILE A 192 -11.03 9.46 -16.97
N THR A 193 -11.69 9.27 -15.83
CA THR A 193 -11.85 7.96 -15.21
C THR A 193 -13.23 7.39 -15.51
N LYS A 194 -13.34 6.06 -15.53
CA LYS A 194 -14.65 5.39 -15.63
C LYS A 194 -15.47 5.63 -14.37
N ASP A 195 -16.77 5.43 -14.49
CA ASP A 195 -17.64 5.39 -13.32
C ASP A 195 -17.29 4.15 -12.47
N PRO A 196 -17.40 4.24 -11.12
CA PRO A 196 -17.11 3.11 -10.24
C PRO A 196 -17.98 1.89 -10.58
N GLU A 197 -17.34 0.73 -10.69
CA GLU A 197 -18.05 -0.52 -10.87
C GLU A 197 -18.63 -1.02 -9.54
N THR A 198 -19.87 -1.51 -9.57
CA THR A 198 -20.49 -2.11 -8.40
C THR A 198 -19.97 -3.52 -8.16
N VAL A 199 -19.63 -3.81 -6.93
CA VAL A 199 -19.25 -5.16 -6.50
C VAL A 199 -20.52 -5.93 -6.10
N ALA A 200 -20.79 -7.04 -6.76
CA ALA A 200 -21.89 -7.94 -6.44
C ALA A 200 -21.45 -9.08 -5.53
#